data_a4c82f79203f32f5022246875acc80f7
#
_entry.id   a4c82f79203f32f5022246875acc80f7
#
_cell.length_a   1.000
_cell.length_b   1.000
_cell.length_c   1.000
_cell.angle_alpha   90.00
_cell.angle_beta   90.00
_cell.angle_gamma   90.00
#
_symmetry.space_group_name_H-M   'P 1'
#
loop_
_entity.id
_entity.type
_entity.pdbx_description
1 polymer ?
#
loop_
_entity_poly.entity_id
_entity_poly.type
_entity_poly.pdbx_seq_one_letter_code
_entity_poly.pdbx_strand_id
1 'polypeptide(L)'
;MRLPLFTARDAQHALDKALADCEAESACNGTFPAMASRIRNLITSLDRHPRHVRIVHPRTGIAEDVDVDARLVSSVIFNALYSPLTASIVPALVDRAEKDDYQGLFALALAGEGAG
;
A
#
# COMPACT_ATOMS: atom_id res chain seq x y z
N MET A 1 -22.72 -3.27 5.46
CA MET A 1 -22.45 -4.64 5.08
C MET A 1 -21.06 -4.77 4.51
N ARG A 2 -20.46 -5.82 4.81
CA ARG A 2 -19.13 -6.01 4.36
C ARG A 2 -19.07 -7.08 3.30
N LEU A 3 -18.37 -6.81 2.27
CA LEU A 3 -18.23 -7.78 1.20
C LEU A 3 -17.09 -8.74 1.53
N PRO A 4 -17.31 -10.03 1.36
CA PRO A 4 -16.27 -11.02 1.64
C PRO A 4 -15.26 -11.15 0.51
N LEU A 5 -15.21 -10.19 -0.39
CA LEU A 5 -14.41 -10.31 -1.60
C LEU A 5 -12.94 -10.06 -1.38
N PHE A 6 -12.59 -9.24 -0.38
CA PHE A 6 -11.20 -8.84 -0.20
C PHE A 6 -10.54 -9.60 0.93
N THR A 7 -10.33 -10.88 0.68
CA THR A 7 -9.39 -11.64 1.48
C THR A 7 -7.98 -11.18 1.12
N ALA A 8 -6.99 -11.64 1.86
CA ALA A 8 -5.60 -11.32 1.57
C ALA A 8 -5.22 -11.72 0.14
N ARG A 9 -5.68 -12.89 -0.30
CA ARG A 9 -5.39 -13.36 -1.65
C ARG A 9 -6.04 -12.46 -2.70
N ASP A 10 -7.29 -12.05 -2.47
CA ASP A 10 -7.99 -11.21 -3.42
C ASP A 10 -7.35 -9.85 -3.55
N ALA A 11 -6.89 -9.28 -2.44
CA ALA A 11 -6.19 -8.00 -2.45
C ALA A 11 -4.87 -8.12 -3.23
N GLN A 12 -4.15 -9.23 -3.03
CA GLN A 12 -2.91 -9.45 -3.74
C GLN A 12 -3.13 -9.60 -5.24
N HIS A 13 -4.15 -10.36 -5.64
CA HIS A 13 -4.49 -10.53 -7.04
C HIS A 13 -4.89 -9.20 -7.69
N ALA A 14 -5.70 -8.42 -7.00
CA ALA A 14 -6.14 -7.13 -7.53
C ALA A 14 -4.96 -6.18 -7.70
N LEU A 15 -4.04 -6.18 -6.74
CA LEU A 15 -2.86 -5.35 -6.84
C LEU A 15 -1.95 -5.81 -8.00
N ASP A 16 -1.75 -7.12 -8.13
CA ASP A 16 -0.93 -7.65 -9.22
C ASP A 16 -1.48 -7.24 -10.58
N LYS A 17 -2.81 -7.29 -10.73
CA LYS A 17 -3.43 -6.89 -11.97
C LYS A 17 -3.25 -5.39 -12.21
N ALA A 18 -3.43 -4.56 -11.19
CA ALA A 18 -3.23 -3.13 -11.33
C ALA A 18 -1.80 -2.79 -11.73
N LEU A 19 -0.82 -3.48 -11.15
CA LEU A 19 0.57 -3.27 -11.50
C LEU A 19 0.88 -3.74 -12.91
N ALA A 20 0.30 -4.87 -13.33
CA ALA A 20 0.49 -5.36 -14.69
C ALA A 20 -0.11 -4.39 -15.71
N ASP A 21 -1.29 -3.85 -15.41
CA ASP A 21 -1.93 -2.87 -16.27
C ASP A 21 -1.07 -1.60 -16.39
N CYS A 22 -0.46 -1.18 -15.29
CA CYS A 22 0.45 -0.03 -15.31
C CYS A 22 1.68 -0.31 -16.19
N GLU A 23 2.25 -1.50 -16.07
CA GLU A 23 3.42 -1.86 -16.86
C GLU A 23 3.11 -1.89 -18.35
N ALA A 24 1.88 -2.28 -18.70
CA ALA A 24 1.46 -2.35 -20.09
C ALA A 24 1.16 -0.97 -20.70
N GLU A 25 0.87 0.01 -19.86
CA GLU A 25 0.56 1.35 -20.32
C GLU A 25 1.81 2.22 -20.27
N SER A 26 2.24 2.73 -21.42
CA SER A 26 3.49 3.45 -21.51
C SER A 26 3.54 4.69 -20.61
N ALA A 27 2.43 5.41 -20.46
CA ALA A 27 2.40 6.59 -19.60
C ALA A 27 2.63 6.23 -18.15
N CYS A 28 1.94 5.20 -17.68
CA CYS A 28 2.09 4.76 -16.29
C CYS A 28 3.49 4.20 -16.03
N ASN A 29 3.95 3.31 -16.90
CA ASN A 29 5.27 2.69 -16.75
C ASN A 29 6.39 3.72 -16.84
N GLY A 30 6.20 4.75 -17.68
CA GLY A 30 7.17 5.82 -17.78
C GLY A 30 7.27 6.67 -16.52
N THR A 31 6.14 6.82 -15.82
CA THR A 31 6.10 7.57 -14.55
C THR A 31 6.70 6.77 -13.40
N PHE A 32 6.47 5.44 -13.39
CA PHE A 32 6.89 4.58 -12.28
C PHE A 32 7.76 3.42 -12.77
N PRO A 33 8.93 3.70 -13.38
CA PRO A 33 9.78 2.62 -13.85
C PRO A 33 10.25 1.76 -12.67
N ALA A 34 10.14 0.45 -12.82
CA ALA A 34 10.53 -0.54 -11.81
C ALA A 34 9.72 -0.46 -10.51
N MET A 35 8.73 0.44 -10.41
CA MET A 35 7.95 0.56 -9.19
C MET A 35 7.14 -0.72 -8.94
N ALA A 36 6.62 -1.35 -9.98
CA ALA A 36 5.88 -2.59 -9.81
C ALA A 36 6.74 -3.67 -9.13
N SER A 37 8.00 -3.80 -9.55
CA SER A 37 8.90 -4.76 -8.92
C SER A 37 9.17 -4.42 -7.46
N ARG A 38 9.36 -3.14 -7.17
CA ARG A 38 9.62 -2.71 -5.80
C ARG A 38 8.43 -3.00 -4.90
N ILE A 39 7.22 -2.74 -5.39
CA ILE A 39 6.02 -3.01 -4.62
C ILE A 39 5.86 -4.51 -4.39
N ARG A 40 6.07 -5.32 -5.41
CA ARG A 40 5.98 -6.78 -5.26
C ARG A 40 7.01 -7.31 -4.28
N ASN A 41 8.22 -6.79 -4.33
CA ASN A 41 9.27 -7.20 -3.40
C ASN A 41 8.94 -6.80 -1.97
N LEU A 42 8.39 -5.62 -1.78
CA LEU A 42 7.98 -5.17 -0.46
C LEU A 42 6.89 -6.09 0.11
N ILE A 43 5.89 -6.41 -0.69
CA ILE A 43 4.79 -7.26 -0.26
C ILE A 43 5.28 -8.66 0.04
N THR A 44 6.17 -9.20 -0.79
CA THR A 44 6.75 -10.52 -0.54
C THR A 44 7.53 -10.54 0.77
N SER A 45 8.29 -9.48 1.03
CA SER A 45 9.04 -9.37 2.27
C SER A 45 8.11 -9.34 3.48
N LEU A 46 7.02 -8.61 3.39
CA LEU A 46 6.05 -8.52 4.48
C LEU A 46 5.28 -9.83 4.68
N ASP A 47 5.07 -10.57 3.60
CA ASP A 47 4.41 -11.86 3.70
C ASP A 47 5.27 -12.86 4.48
N ARG A 48 6.58 -12.78 4.30
CA ARG A 48 7.52 -13.65 5.02
C ARG A 48 7.77 -13.17 6.44
N HIS A 49 7.89 -11.86 6.61
CA HIS A 49 8.26 -11.24 7.88
C HIS A 49 7.40 -10.00 8.12
N PRO A 50 6.17 -10.20 8.62
CA PRO A 50 5.35 -9.04 8.99
C PRO A 50 6.09 -8.15 9.96
N ARG A 51 5.85 -6.85 9.89
CA ARG A 51 6.52 -5.87 10.75
C ARG A 51 5.59 -5.48 11.88
N HIS A 52 6.17 -5.33 13.04
CA HIS A 52 5.48 -4.75 14.19
C HIS A 52 6.14 -3.39 14.43
N VAL A 53 5.40 -2.32 14.20
CA VAL A 53 5.99 -0.98 14.23
C VAL A 53 5.16 -0.06 15.11
N ARG A 54 5.79 0.98 15.60
CA ARG A 54 5.11 2.03 16.35
C ARG A 54 4.94 3.22 15.43
N ILE A 55 3.70 3.67 15.32
CA ILE A 55 3.38 4.83 14.52
C ILE A 55 2.60 5.83 15.35
N VAL A 56 2.54 7.07 14.86
CA VAL A 56 1.74 8.11 15.51
C VAL A 56 0.44 8.23 14.75
N HIS A 57 -0.68 8.07 15.46
CA HIS A 57 -2.00 8.20 14.85
C HIS A 57 -2.18 9.64 14.37
N PRO A 58 -2.51 9.85 13.10
CA PRO A 58 -2.54 11.21 12.53
C PRO A 58 -3.60 12.12 13.13
N ARG A 59 -4.66 11.56 13.70
CA ARG A 59 -5.71 12.40 14.31
C ARG A 59 -5.46 12.69 15.77
N THR A 60 -5.00 11.68 16.51
CA THR A 60 -4.88 11.80 17.97
C THR A 60 -3.50 12.22 18.41
N GLY A 61 -2.49 12.01 17.57
CA GLY A 61 -1.11 12.26 17.97
C GLY A 61 -0.56 11.23 18.93
N ILE A 62 -1.28 10.14 19.17
CA ILE A 62 -0.88 9.11 20.12
C ILE A 62 -0.11 8.02 19.39
N ALA A 63 1.01 7.61 19.96
CA ALA A 63 1.79 6.51 19.40
C ALA A 63 1.07 5.19 19.64
N GLU A 64 1.01 4.36 18.61
CA GLU A 64 0.35 3.07 18.67
C GLU A 64 1.22 2.01 18.02
N ASP A 65 1.15 0.80 18.57
CA ASP A 65 1.83 -0.34 17.97
C ASP A 65 0.89 -0.97 16.95
N VAL A 66 1.37 -1.17 15.74
CA VAL A 66 0.56 -1.77 14.68
C VAL A 66 1.33 -2.87 14.00
N ASP A 67 0.60 -3.86 13.51
CA ASP A 67 1.17 -4.93 12.71
C ASP A 67 0.98 -4.57 11.24
N VAL A 68 2.09 -4.53 10.52
CA VAL A 68 2.09 -4.25 9.08
C VAL A 68 2.38 -5.55 8.37
N ASP A 69 1.41 -6.04 7.62
CA ASP A 69 1.53 -7.28 6.87
C ASP A 69 1.28 -7.03 5.39
N ALA A 70 1.47 -8.08 4.60
CA ALA A 70 1.29 -7.99 3.16
C ALA A 70 -0.13 -7.56 2.78
N ARG A 71 -1.13 -8.04 3.52
CA ARG A 71 -2.53 -7.74 3.23
C ARG A 71 -2.82 -6.24 3.41
N LEU A 72 -2.34 -5.67 4.50
CA LEU A 72 -2.55 -4.25 4.76
C LEU A 72 -1.93 -3.40 3.66
N VAL A 73 -0.66 -3.65 3.36
CA VAL A 73 0.06 -2.85 2.38
C VAL A 73 -0.53 -3.03 0.98
N SER A 74 -0.87 -4.27 0.60
CA SER A 74 -1.51 -4.53 -0.70
C SER A 74 -2.80 -3.74 -0.85
N SER A 75 -3.64 -3.75 0.18
CA SER A 75 -4.93 -3.05 0.14
C SER A 75 -4.74 -1.54 0.04
N VAL A 76 -3.83 -0.99 0.82
CA VAL A 76 -3.59 0.45 0.83
C VAL A 76 -3.06 0.91 -0.52
N ILE A 77 -2.07 0.20 -1.07
CA ILE A 77 -1.49 0.59 -2.35
C ILE A 77 -2.50 0.41 -3.48
N PHE A 78 -3.24 -0.70 -3.47
CA PHE A 78 -4.26 -0.94 -4.48
C PHE A 78 -5.27 0.21 -4.52
N ASN A 79 -5.79 0.59 -3.36
CA ASN A 79 -6.75 1.69 -3.29
C ASN A 79 -6.13 3.02 -3.71
N ALA A 80 -4.87 3.25 -3.36
CA ALA A 80 -4.19 4.49 -3.72
C ALA A 80 -4.03 4.63 -5.23
N LEU A 81 -3.85 3.52 -5.94
CA LEU A 81 -3.63 3.56 -7.39
C LEU A 81 -4.88 3.94 -8.18
N TYR A 82 -6.06 3.88 -7.57
CA TYR A 82 -7.30 4.24 -8.25
C TYR A 82 -7.49 5.74 -8.42
N SER A 83 -6.81 6.56 -7.63
CA SER A 83 -6.95 8.01 -7.72
C SER A 83 -5.64 8.63 -8.18
N PRO A 84 -5.66 9.50 -9.21
CA PRO A 84 -4.42 10.16 -9.62
C PRO A 84 -3.73 10.91 -8.49
N LEU A 85 -4.51 11.48 -7.57
CA LEU A 85 -3.95 12.23 -6.46
C LEU A 85 -3.15 11.33 -5.52
N THR A 86 -3.75 10.21 -5.11
CA THR A 86 -3.06 9.29 -4.21
C THR A 86 -2.03 8.44 -4.93
N ALA A 87 -2.27 8.12 -6.20
CA ALA A 87 -1.29 7.36 -6.98
C ALA A 87 0.04 8.09 -7.09
N SER A 88 0.00 9.42 -7.14
CA SER A 88 1.22 10.21 -7.30
C SER A 88 2.14 10.15 -6.08
N ILE A 89 1.63 9.78 -4.92
CA ILE A 89 2.45 9.69 -3.71
C ILE A 89 2.92 8.27 -3.40
N VAL A 90 2.43 7.27 -4.15
CA VAL A 90 2.82 5.88 -3.93
C VAL A 90 4.34 5.67 -3.97
N PRO A 91 5.08 6.24 -4.93
CA PRO A 91 6.54 6.04 -4.94
C PRO A 91 7.21 6.50 -3.65
N ALA A 92 6.80 7.62 -3.10
CA ALA A 92 7.37 8.10 -1.85
C ALA A 92 7.02 7.18 -0.68
N LEU A 93 5.79 6.67 -0.66
CA LEU A 93 5.36 5.76 0.40
C LEU A 93 6.12 4.44 0.34
N VAL A 94 6.36 3.94 -0.88
CA VAL A 94 7.12 2.70 -1.05
C VAL A 94 8.56 2.89 -0.60
N ASP A 95 9.18 4.02 -0.98
CA ASP A 95 10.53 4.32 -0.57
C ASP A 95 10.68 4.32 0.95
N ARG A 96 9.73 4.94 1.65
CA ARG A 96 9.74 4.97 3.11
C ARG A 96 9.52 3.59 3.71
N ALA A 97 8.58 2.83 3.14
CA ALA A 97 8.28 1.49 3.63
C ALA A 97 9.48 0.56 3.48
N GLU A 98 10.26 0.72 2.44
CA GLU A 98 11.48 -0.05 2.25
C GLU A 98 12.49 0.21 3.37
N LYS A 99 12.37 1.32 4.05
CA LYS A 99 13.19 1.70 5.20
C LYS A 99 12.47 1.44 6.52
N ASP A 100 11.42 0.64 6.48
CA ASP A 100 10.58 0.30 7.64
C ASP A 100 9.85 1.50 8.23
N ASP A 101 9.61 2.53 7.44
CA ASP A 101 8.82 3.68 7.84
C ASP A 101 7.44 3.58 7.20
N TYR A 102 6.46 3.15 7.98
CA TYR A 102 5.10 2.89 7.51
C TYR A 102 4.10 3.98 7.91
N GLN A 103 4.60 5.08 8.46
CA GLN A 103 3.75 6.16 8.94
C GLN A 103 2.82 6.68 7.85
N GLY A 104 3.37 6.94 6.65
CA GLY A 104 2.60 7.46 5.54
C GLY A 104 1.56 6.48 5.02
N LEU A 105 1.92 5.21 4.90
CA LEU A 105 0.98 4.18 4.46
C LEU A 105 -0.16 4.03 5.45
N PHE A 106 0.14 4.07 6.75
CA PHE A 106 -0.89 3.95 7.77
C PHE A 106 -1.84 5.16 7.75
N ALA A 107 -1.29 6.36 7.58
CA ALA A 107 -2.11 7.56 7.48
C ALA A 107 -3.05 7.48 6.29
N LEU A 108 -2.58 6.96 5.17
CA LEU A 108 -3.41 6.79 3.98
C LEU A 108 -4.50 5.76 4.22
N ALA A 109 -4.20 4.68 4.93
CA ALA A 109 -5.20 3.67 5.26
C ALA A 109 -6.32 4.27 6.10
N LEU A 110 -5.97 5.08 7.09
CA LEU A 110 -6.97 5.72 7.94
C LEU A 110 -7.80 6.75 7.18
N ALA A 111 -7.18 7.48 6.26
CA ALA A 111 -7.91 8.45 5.45
C ALA A 111 -8.94 7.75 4.58
N GLY A 112 -8.59 6.58 4.02
CA GLY A 112 -9.53 5.80 3.25
C GLY A 112 -10.71 5.33 4.08
N GLU A 113 -10.45 4.88 5.29
CA GLU A 113 -11.51 4.46 6.20
C GLU A 113 -12.40 5.63 6.59
N GLY A 114 -11.78 6.78 6.86
CA GLY A 114 -12.53 7.95 7.26
C GLY A 114 -13.38 8.51 6.13
N ALA A 115 -13.00 8.29 4.90
CA ALA A 115 -13.75 8.76 3.73
C ALA A 115 -14.91 7.83 3.41
N GLY A 116 -14.86 6.61 3.87
CA GLY A 116 -15.81 5.55 3.55
C GLY A 116 -17.19 5.72 4.15
#